data_f4dc8d5dd336c10025246be9c7c88429
#
_entry.id   f4dc8d5dd336c10025246be9c7c88429
#
_cell.length_a   1.000
_cell.length_b   1.000
_cell.length_c   1.000
_cell.angle_alpha   90.00
_cell.angle_beta   90.00
_cell.angle_gamma   90.00
#
_symmetry.space_group_name_H-M   'P 1'
#
loop_
_entity.id
_entity.type
_entity.pdbx_description
1 polymer ?
#
loop_
_entity_poly.entity_id
_entity_poly.type
_entity_poly.pdbx_seq_one_letter_code
_entity_poly.pdbx_strand_id
1 'polypeptide(L)'
;MAREKLSALLERLGVEIPLSLVRTALTHSSYANEVGGEDNERLEFLGDAVLDLALADFLYRQFPQRDEGELSKIRAVVVSRPVLAQAASRLGLGAHLLLGKGEELAGGRKRPSILAAALEALFGAVFLSRGYEKARELAERLLGQEAERYAAERSPDYKSLLQELGQRRYGALPAYDLVDSEGPEHKKVFTVSVELGGSKALGRGRSKKEAEQAAAKRLYLDLEEREEEPKN
;
A
#
# COMPACT_ATOMS: atom_id res chain seq x y z
N MET A 1 25.96 -20.85 -14.64
CA MET A 1 24.53 -20.69 -15.02
C MET A 1 23.60 -20.46 -13.83
N ALA A 2 23.42 -21.37 -12.86
CA ALA A 2 22.50 -21.13 -11.72
C ALA A 2 22.97 -19.99 -10.79
N ARG A 3 24.25 -19.88 -10.50
CA ARG A 3 24.86 -18.84 -9.66
C ARG A 3 24.78 -17.46 -10.30
N GLU A 4 25.00 -17.35 -11.59
CA GLU A 4 24.90 -16.09 -12.35
C GLU A 4 23.45 -15.58 -12.41
N LYS A 5 22.47 -16.46 -12.60
CA LYS A 5 21.05 -16.08 -12.55
C LYS A 5 20.63 -15.54 -11.18
N LEU A 6 21.12 -16.16 -10.10
CA LEU A 6 20.85 -15.67 -8.74
C LEU A 6 21.56 -14.34 -8.45
N SER A 7 22.77 -14.12 -8.97
CA SER A 7 23.46 -12.82 -8.85
C SER A 7 22.63 -11.69 -9.48
N ALA A 8 22.08 -11.90 -10.67
CA ALA A 8 21.23 -10.92 -11.33
C ALA A 8 19.93 -10.61 -10.54
N LEU A 9 19.37 -11.59 -9.84
CA LEU A 9 18.25 -11.38 -8.93
C LEU A 9 18.66 -10.54 -7.72
N LEU A 10 19.80 -10.85 -7.08
CA LEU A 10 20.33 -10.11 -5.94
C LEU A 10 20.67 -8.66 -6.29
N GLU A 11 21.21 -8.42 -7.48
CA GLU A 11 21.43 -7.06 -8.00
C GLU A 11 20.11 -6.28 -8.12
N ARG A 12 19.04 -6.89 -8.63
CA ARG A 12 17.71 -6.26 -8.71
C ARG A 12 17.09 -6.04 -7.33
N LEU A 13 17.32 -6.97 -6.40
CA LEU A 13 16.91 -6.81 -5.00
C LEU A 13 17.75 -5.74 -4.29
N GLY A 14 18.95 -5.38 -4.80
CA GLY A 14 19.84 -4.38 -4.20
C GLY A 14 20.24 -4.72 -2.76
N VAL A 15 20.14 -5.98 -2.37
CA VAL A 15 20.45 -6.49 -1.03
C VAL A 15 21.22 -7.80 -1.16
N GLU A 16 22.36 -7.89 -0.50
CA GLU A 16 23.09 -9.13 -0.39
C GLU A 16 22.45 -10.05 0.65
N ILE A 17 22.06 -11.23 0.24
CA ILE A 17 21.48 -12.28 1.09
C ILE A 17 22.32 -13.53 0.94
N PRO A 18 22.56 -14.32 2.01
CA PRO A 18 23.19 -15.62 1.90
C PRO A 18 22.47 -16.51 0.89
N LEU A 19 23.23 -17.12 -0.04
CA LEU A 19 22.64 -17.93 -1.13
C LEU A 19 21.78 -19.09 -0.62
N SER A 20 22.08 -19.65 0.57
CA SER A 20 21.24 -20.65 1.22
C SER A 20 19.83 -20.12 1.50
N LEU A 21 19.71 -18.93 2.12
CA LEU A 21 18.42 -18.30 2.40
C LEU A 21 17.66 -17.92 1.12
N VAL A 22 18.36 -17.40 0.10
CA VAL A 22 17.73 -17.14 -1.21
C VAL A 22 17.17 -18.41 -1.82
N ARG A 23 17.93 -19.50 -1.75
CA ARG A 23 17.49 -20.80 -2.27
C ARG A 23 16.26 -21.29 -1.51
N THR A 24 16.26 -21.27 -0.17
CA THR A 24 15.10 -21.65 0.63
C THR A 24 13.89 -20.78 0.28
N ALA A 25 14.04 -19.45 0.20
CA ALA A 25 12.95 -18.53 -0.16
C ALA A 25 12.36 -18.80 -1.56
N LEU A 26 13.13 -19.34 -2.48
CA LEU A 26 12.69 -19.69 -3.84
C LEU A 26 12.26 -21.15 -4.00
N THR A 27 12.31 -21.97 -2.93
CA THR A 27 11.92 -23.38 -2.94
C THR A 27 10.46 -23.53 -2.53
N HIS A 28 9.61 -23.87 -3.49
CA HIS A 28 8.21 -24.19 -3.21
C HIS A 28 8.08 -25.58 -2.59
N SER A 29 7.06 -25.78 -1.74
CA SER A 29 6.81 -27.06 -1.05
C SER A 29 6.71 -28.26 -1.99
N SER A 30 6.18 -28.07 -3.20
CA SER A 30 6.14 -29.15 -4.21
C SER A 30 7.52 -29.66 -4.61
N TYR A 31 8.55 -28.78 -4.67
CA TYR A 31 9.91 -29.18 -4.96
C TYR A 31 10.56 -29.89 -3.76
N ALA A 32 10.38 -29.32 -2.56
CA ALA A 32 10.88 -29.94 -1.33
C ALA A 32 10.31 -31.34 -1.11
N ASN A 33 9.04 -31.56 -1.44
CA ASN A 33 8.38 -32.86 -1.37
C ASN A 33 8.96 -33.90 -2.37
N GLU A 34 9.47 -33.45 -3.53
CA GLU A 34 10.07 -34.35 -4.53
C GLU A 34 11.54 -34.69 -4.23
N VAL A 35 12.32 -33.72 -3.75
CA VAL A 35 13.79 -33.89 -3.64
C VAL A 35 14.32 -33.88 -2.21
N GLY A 36 13.44 -33.54 -1.24
CA GLY A 36 13.79 -33.31 0.14
C GLY A 36 14.35 -31.91 0.38
N GLY A 37 14.46 -31.54 1.65
CA GLY A 37 14.99 -30.25 2.09
C GLY A 37 13.91 -29.29 2.63
N GLU A 38 14.32 -28.06 2.88
CA GLU A 38 13.45 -27.01 3.39
C GLU A 38 12.75 -26.29 2.24
N ASP A 39 11.47 -25.95 2.42
CA ASP A 39 10.70 -25.07 1.56
C ASP A 39 10.67 -23.64 2.11
N ASN A 40 9.92 -22.77 1.45
CA ASN A 40 9.83 -21.36 1.78
C ASN A 40 8.75 -21.01 2.82
N GLU A 41 7.90 -21.94 3.25
CA GLU A 41 6.70 -21.61 4.07
C GLU A 41 7.05 -20.92 5.39
N ARG A 42 8.13 -21.33 6.06
CA ARG A 42 8.58 -20.68 7.30
C ARG A 42 9.14 -19.27 7.07
N LEU A 43 9.82 -19.06 5.94
CA LEU A 43 10.31 -17.73 5.56
C LEU A 43 9.15 -16.82 5.09
N GLU A 44 8.17 -17.38 4.39
CA GLU A 44 6.93 -16.72 4.00
C GLU A 44 6.20 -16.20 5.24
N PHE A 45 5.95 -17.06 6.24
CA PHE A 45 5.31 -16.68 7.50
C PHE A 45 6.01 -15.50 8.19
N LEU A 46 7.34 -15.53 8.27
CA LEU A 46 8.11 -14.44 8.87
C LEU A 46 8.09 -13.20 7.99
N GLY A 47 8.24 -13.39 6.69
CA GLY A 47 8.30 -12.30 5.72
C GLY A 47 7.01 -11.52 5.56
N ASP A 48 5.86 -12.17 5.66
CA ASP A 48 4.55 -11.54 5.70
C ASP A 48 4.48 -10.54 6.87
N ALA A 49 4.82 -10.96 8.08
CA ALA A 49 4.83 -10.08 9.25
C ALA A 49 5.83 -8.91 9.11
N VAL A 50 7.01 -9.18 8.55
CA VAL A 50 8.04 -8.14 8.33
C VAL A 50 7.58 -7.13 7.29
N LEU A 51 6.96 -7.58 6.21
CA LEU A 51 6.43 -6.75 5.14
C LEU A 51 5.29 -5.87 5.63
N ASP A 52 4.37 -6.45 6.39
CA ASP A 52 3.25 -5.73 7.02
C ASP A 52 3.76 -4.59 7.92
N LEU A 53 4.76 -4.88 8.78
CA LEU A 53 5.38 -3.87 9.64
C LEU A 53 6.08 -2.79 8.81
N ALA A 54 6.86 -3.18 7.79
CA ALA A 54 7.60 -2.25 6.96
C ALA A 54 6.68 -1.27 6.20
N LEU A 55 5.57 -1.78 5.67
CA LEU A 55 4.57 -0.95 5.00
C LEU A 55 3.77 -0.09 5.99
N ALA A 56 3.44 -0.61 7.17
CA ALA A 56 2.80 0.20 8.20
C ALA A 56 3.67 1.39 8.61
N ASP A 57 4.96 1.16 8.85
CA ASP A 57 5.93 2.21 9.17
C ASP A 57 6.08 3.24 8.04
N PHE A 58 6.19 2.76 6.79
CA PHE A 58 6.23 3.63 5.61
C PHE A 58 4.97 4.51 5.51
N LEU A 59 3.80 3.92 5.57
CA LEU A 59 2.52 4.64 5.46
C LEU A 59 2.33 5.65 6.58
N TYR A 60 2.67 5.29 7.81
CA TYR A 60 2.59 6.16 8.98
C TYR A 60 3.45 7.44 8.81
N ARG A 61 4.66 7.29 8.27
CA ARG A 61 5.57 8.42 8.04
C ARG A 61 5.19 9.24 6.81
N GLN A 62 4.76 8.57 5.74
CA GLN A 62 4.48 9.22 4.46
C GLN A 62 3.14 9.97 4.45
N PHE A 63 2.18 9.52 5.25
CA PHE A 63 0.83 10.08 5.26
C PHE A 63 0.38 10.49 6.68
N PRO A 64 1.04 11.48 7.32
CA PRO A 64 0.79 11.86 8.72
C PRO A 64 -0.62 12.44 8.96
N GLN A 65 -1.31 12.85 7.91
CA GLN A 65 -2.67 13.41 7.97
C GLN A 65 -3.79 12.38 7.75
N ARG A 66 -3.43 11.10 7.57
CA ARG A 66 -4.42 10.04 7.37
C ARG A 66 -4.71 9.30 8.66
N ASP A 67 -5.98 8.96 8.86
CA ASP A 67 -6.40 8.16 10.00
C ASP A 67 -5.97 6.68 9.90
N GLU A 68 -6.09 5.96 10.99
CA GLU A 68 -5.76 4.52 11.07
C GLU A 68 -6.53 3.70 10.04
N GLY A 69 -7.83 3.97 9.87
CA GLY A 69 -8.70 3.21 8.95
C GLY A 69 -8.29 3.39 7.49
N GLU A 70 -7.84 4.58 7.09
CA GLU A 70 -7.31 4.85 5.75
C GLU A 70 -5.97 4.15 5.54
N LEU A 71 -5.04 4.27 6.49
CA LEU A 71 -3.73 3.62 6.43
C LEU A 71 -3.87 2.10 6.37
N SER A 72 -4.75 1.52 7.17
CA SER A 72 -5.04 0.08 7.16
C SER A 72 -5.62 -0.40 5.82
N LYS A 73 -6.50 0.38 5.19
CA LYS A 73 -7.05 0.06 3.86
C LYS A 73 -5.97 0.11 2.77
N ILE A 74 -5.10 1.11 2.79
CA ILE A 74 -3.98 1.22 1.84
C ILE A 74 -3.05 0.01 2.02
N ARG A 75 -2.63 -0.28 3.26
CA ARG A 75 -1.78 -1.43 3.56
C ARG A 75 -2.40 -2.73 3.04
N ALA A 76 -3.65 -3.03 3.40
CA ALA A 76 -4.33 -4.26 2.99
C ALA A 76 -4.35 -4.47 1.47
N VAL A 77 -4.43 -3.39 0.68
CA VAL A 77 -4.35 -3.50 -0.79
C VAL A 77 -2.92 -3.74 -1.24
N VAL A 78 -1.95 -3.02 -0.69
CA VAL A 78 -0.54 -3.08 -1.11
C VAL A 78 0.09 -4.44 -0.76
N VAL A 79 -0.28 -5.06 0.38
CA VAL A 79 0.15 -6.42 0.73
C VAL A 79 -0.72 -7.51 0.11
N SER A 80 -1.73 -7.16 -0.68
CA SER A 80 -2.59 -8.17 -1.29
C SER A 80 -1.82 -9.05 -2.28
N ARG A 81 -2.22 -10.32 -2.35
CA ARG A 81 -1.62 -11.30 -3.25
C ARG A 81 -1.44 -10.82 -4.71
N PRO A 82 -2.42 -10.15 -5.34
CA PRO A 82 -2.23 -9.63 -6.70
C PRO A 82 -1.10 -8.62 -6.82
N VAL A 83 -0.98 -7.68 -5.86
CA VAL A 83 0.06 -6.63 -5.87
C VAL A 83 1.43 -7.25 -5.62
N LEU A 84 1.56 -8.14 -4.63
CA LEU A 84 2.80 -8.84 -4.36
C LEU A 84 3.24 -9.71 -5.54
N ALA A 85 2.32 -10.44 -6.16
CA ALA A 85 2.62 -11.24 -7.35
C ALA A 85 3.09 -10.38 -8.54
N GLN A 86 2.53 -9.18 -8.70
CA GLN A 86 2.96 -8.22 -9.70
C GLN A 86 4.38 -7.71 -9.42
N ALA A 87 4.69 -7.36 -8.17
CA ALA A 87 6.03 -6.98 -7.74
C ALA A 87 7.05 -8.11 -7.95
N ALA A 88 6.69 -9.35 -7.59
CA ALA A 88 7.48 -10.56 -7.84
C ALA A 88 7.75 -10.78 -9.33
N SER A 89 6.74 -10.54 -10.18
CA SER A 89 6.86 -10.66 -11.63
C SER A 89 7.79 -9.59 -12.22
N ARG A 90 7.73 -8.33 -11.74
CA ARG A 90 8.67 -7.26 -12.13
C ARG A 90 10.12 -7.61 -11.78
N LEU A 91 10.34 -8.29 -10.66
CA LEU A 91 11.66 -8.81 -10.26
C LEU A 91 12.08 -10.03 -11.07
N GLY A 92 11.18 -10.66 -11.82
CA GLY A 92 11.44 -11.89 -12.56
C GLY A 92 11.55 -13.13 -11.68
N LEU A 93 10.96 -13.16 -10.47
CA LEU A 93 11.09 -14.25 -9.51
C LEU A 93 10.68 -15.60 -10.09
N GLY A 94 9.67 -15.65 -10.95
CA GLY A 94 9.19 -16.88 -11.56
C GLY A 94 10.27 -17.69 -12.28
N ALA A 95 11.29 -17.04 -12.86
CA ALA A 95 12.40 -17.71 -13.53
C ALA A 95 13.37 -18.42 -12.56
N HIS A 96 13.32 -18.06 -11.27
CA HIS A 96 14.24 -18.54 -10.25
C HIS A 96 13.58 -19.56 -9.29
N LEU A 97 12.25 -19.72 -9.36
CA LEU A 97 11.52 -20.66 -8.50
C LEU A 97 11.97 -22.11 -8.72
N LEU A 98 12.10 -22.83 -7.63
CA LEU A 98 12.27 -24.28 -7.60
C LEU A 98 10.91 -24.91 -7.36
N LEU A 99 10.36 -25.55 -8.38
CA LEU A 99 9.04 -26.18 -8.40
C LEU A 99 9.15 -27.67 -8.65
N GLY A 100 8.29 -28.46 -8.04
CA GLY A 100 8.11 -29.86 -8.41
C GLY A 100 7.57 -30.00 -9.84
N LYS A 101 7.78 -31.14 -10.47
CA LYS A 101 7.41 -31.37 -11.88
C LYS A 101 5.94 -31.11 -12.17
N GLY A 102 5.05 -31.52 -11.27
CA GLY A 102 3.61 -31.31 -11.42
C GLY A 102 3.26 -29.83 -11.40
N GLU A 103 3.81 -29.06 -10.46
CA GLU A 103 3.56 -27.63 -10.33
C GLU A 103 4.17 -26.83 -11.49
N GLU A 104 5.34 -27.25 -11.96
CA GLU A 104 5.99 -26.68 -13.15
C GLU A 104 5.09 -26.82 -14.41
N LEU A 105 4.59 -28.04 -14.66
CA LEU A 105 3.70 -28.34 -15.79
C LEU A 105 2.37 -27.60 -15.68
N ALA A 106 1.88 -27.37 -14.46
CA ALA A 106 0.66 -26.60 -14.20
C ALA A 106 0.85 -25.07 -14.32
N GLY A 107 2.04 -24.61 -14.74
CA GLY A 107 2.33 -23.18 -14.94
C GLY A 107 2.62 -22.42 -13.64
N GLY A 108 3.06 -23.11 -12.58
CA GLY A 108 3.31 -22.55 -11.24
C GLY A 108 4.22 -21.32 -11.22
N ARG A 109 5.20 -21.22 -12.17
CA ARG A 109 6.07 -20.04 -12.29
C ARG A 109 5.37 -18.72 -12.50
N LYS A 110 4.14 -18.73 -12.98
CA LYS A 110 3.32 -17.53 -13.24
C LYS A 110 2.12 -17.45 -12.27
N ARG A 111 1.97 -18.42 -11.38
CA ARG A 111 0.84 -18.47 -10.45
C ARG A 111 0.98 -17.37 -9.40
N PRO A 112 -0.02 -16.45 -9.24
CA PRO A 112 0.08 -15.33 -8.33
C PRO A 112 0.35 -15.73 -6.87
N SER A 113 -0.24 -16.84 -6.39
CA SER A 113 0.00 -17.32 -5.01
C SER A 113 1.46 -17.70 -4.78
N ILE A 114 2.07 -18.42 -5.70
CA ILE A 114 3.47 -18.88 -5.58
C ILE A 114 4.45 -17.69 -5.69
N LEU A 115 4.14 -16.73 -6.57
CA LEU A 115 4.96 -15.53 -6.73
C LEU A 115 4.91 -14.63 -5.49
N ALA A 116 3.73 -14.46 -4.90
CA ALA A 116 3.55 -13.69 -3.67
C ALA A 116 4.29 -14.35 -2.50
N ALA A 117 4.04 -15.65 -2.26
CA ALA A 117 4.70 -16.42 -1.21
C ALA A 117 6.24 -16.38 -1.31
N ALA A 118 6.79 -16.50 -2.53
CA ALA A 118 8.23 -16.39 -2.75
C ALA A 118 8.77 -14.97 -2.47
N LEU A 119 8.00 -13.93 -2.76
CA LEU A 119 8.38 -12.55 -2.42
C LEU A 119 8.36 -12.33 -0.91
N GLU A 120 7.32 -12.76 -0.22
CA GLU A 120 7.25 -12.72 1.24
C GLU A 120 8.41 -13.50 1.87
N ALA A 121 8.69 -14.71 1.39
CA ALA A 121 9.83 -15.49 1.85
C ALA A 121 11.18 -14.77 1.65
N LEU A 122 11.34 -14.00 0.57
CA LEU A 122 12.53 -13.15 0.37
C LEU A 122 12.61 -12.01 1.39
N PHE A 123 11.49 -11.41 1.79
CA PHE A 123 11.47 -10.44 2.90
C PHE A 123 11.92 -11.09 4.22
N GLY A 124 11.46 -12.30 4.51
CA GLY A 124 11.93 -13.09 5.64
C GLY A 124 13.43 -13.35 5.59
N ALA A 125 13.95 -13.71 4.42
CA ALA A 125 15.39 -13.95 4.22
C ALA A 125 16.23 -12.67 4.38
N VAL A 126 15.75 -11.52 3.88
CA VAL A 126 16.39 -10.20 4.08
C VAL A 126 16.40 -9.84 5.55
N PHE A 127 15.27 -9.97 6.24
CA PHE A 127 15.17 -9.68 7.66
C PHE A 127 16.15 -10.52 8.50
N LEU A 128 16.21 -11.83 8.29
CA LEU A 128 17.11 -12.73 9.03
C LEU A 128 18.58 -12.43 8.79
N SER A 129 18.94 -11.99 7.59
CA SER A 129 20.33 -11.78 7.20
C SER A 129 20.83 -10.35 7.37
N ARG A 130 19.93 -9.34 7.28
CA ARG A 130 20.29 -7.91 7.22
C ARG A 130 19.47 -7.03 8.17
N GLY A 131 18.53 -7.62 8.90
CA GLY A 131 17.68 -6.91 9.86
C GLY A 131 16.56 -6.10 9.24
N TYR A 132 15.79 -5.45 10.11
CA TYR A 132 14.57 -4.75 9.76
C TYR A 132 14.80 -3.58 8.78
N GLU A 133 15.81 -2.76 9.00
CA GLU A 133 16.05 -1.58 8.16
C GLU A 133 16.23 -1.92 6.68
N LYS A 134 16.94 -3.02 6.38
CA LYS A 134 17.09 -3.47 4.99
C LYS A 134 15.82 -4.07 4.40
N ALA A 135 15.01 -4.72 5.20
CA ALA A 135 13.70 -5.18 4.78
C ALA A 135 12.75 -3.99 4.50
N ARG A 136 12.78 -2.96 5.35
CA ARG A 136 12.01 -1.73 5.18
C ARG A 136 12.41 -0.98 3.89
N GLU A 137 13.71 -0.74 3.67
CA GLU A 137 14.21 -0.12 2.44
C GLU A 137 13.76 -0.89 1.18
N LEU A 138 13.76 -2.22 1.25
CA LEU A 138 13.29 -3.08 0.16
C LEU A 138 11.79 -2.91 -0.07
N ALA A 139 10.98 -2.87 0.99
CA ALA A 139 9.53 -2.69 0.91
C ALA A 139 9.17 -1.33 0.29
N GLU A 140 9.78 -0.24 0.75
CA GLU A 140 9.61 1.10 0.18
C GLU A 140 9.93 1.12 -1.32
N ARG A 141 11.04 0.53 -1.72
CA ARG A 141 11.46 0.52 -3.12
C ARG A 141 10.55 -0.30 -4.02
N LEU A 142 10.06 -1.44 -3.56
CA LEU A 142 9.25 -2.34 -4.38
C LEU A 142 7.77 -1.98 -4.41
N LEU A 143 7.25 -1.41 -3.33
CA LEU A 143 5.82 -1.23 -3.10
C LEU A 143 5.42 0.21 -2.76
N GLY A 144 6.38 1.11 -2.47
CA GLY A 144 6.11 2.50 -2.11
C GLY A 144 5.31 3.24 -3.16
N GLN A 145 5.68 3.12 -4.44
CA GLN A 145 4.92 3.73 -5.55
C GLN A 145 3.48 3.22 -5.65
N GLU A 146 3.25 1.92 -5.40
CA GLU A 146 1.90 1.36 -5.39
C GLU A 146 1.08 1.90 -4.22
N ALA A 147 1.73 2.07 -3.05
CA ALA A 147 1.12 2.67 -1.87
C ALA A 147 0.74 4.14 -2.11
N GLU A 148 1.65 4.93 -2.67
CA GLU A 148 1.41 6.34 -3.02
C GLU A 148 0.31 6.48 -4.07
N ARG A 149 0.33 5.66 -5.12
CA ARG A 149 -0.71 5.65 -6.15
C ARG A 149 -2.08 5.36 -5.55
N TYR A 150 -2.19 4.30 -4.77
CA TYR A 150 -3.44 3.91 -4.14
C TYR A 150 -3.93 4.96 -3.12
N ALA A 151 -2.99 5.57 -2.39
CA ALA A 151 -3.28 6.69 -1.51
C ALA A 151 -3.79 7.92 -2.27
N ALA A 152 -3.22 8.23 -3.44
CA ALA A 152 -3.66 9.35 -4.28
C ALA A 152 -5.05 9.12 -4.92
N GLU A 153 -5.36 7.87 -5.30
CA GLU A 153 -6.67 7.48 -5.82
C GLU A 153 -7.78 7.58 -4.77
N ARG A 154 -7.43 7.51 -3.49
CA ARG A 154 -8.32 7.68 -2.34
C ARG A 154 -7.94 8.95 -1.60
N SER A 155 -8.61 10.06 -1.95
CA SER A 155 -8.52 11.28 -1.15
C SER A 155 -8.87 11.00 0.31
N PRO A 156 -8.18 11.64 1.30
CA PRO A 156 -8.58 11.58 2.70
C PRO A 156 -10.08 11.85 2.84
N ASP A 157 -10.73 11.22 3.79
CA ASP A 157 -12.13 11.51 4.11
C ASP A 157 -12.22 12.86 4.83
N TYR A 158 -12.10 13.92 4.04
CA TYR A 158 -12.15 15.29 4.57
C TYR A 158 -13.47 15.61 5.27
N LYS A 159 -14.57 14.89 4.98
CA LYS A 159 -15.82 15.04 5.71
C LYS A 159 -15.68 14.60 7.17
N SER A 160 -15.06 13.44 7.40
CA SER A 160 -14.77 12.94 8.74
C SER A 160 -13.77 13.84 9.47
N LEU A 161 -12.69 14.25 8.81
CA LEU A 161 -11.70 15.17 9.39
C LEU A 161 -12.32 16.52 9.79
N LEU A 162 -13.16 17.09 8.92
CA LEU A 162 -13.86 18.35 9.21
C LEU A 162 -14.89 18.19 10.33
N GLN A 163 -15.54 17.02 10.43
CA GLN A 163 -16.46 16.71 11.52
C GLN A 163 -15.74 16.64 12.86
N GLU A 164 -14.60 15.95 12.94
CA GLU A 164 -13.77 15.87 14.15
C GLU A 164 -13.24 17.25 14.56
N LEU A 165 -12.74 18.02 13.59
CA LEU A 165 -12.31 19.40 13.83
C LEU A 165 -13.45 20.26 14.33
N GLY A 166 -14.63 20.15 13.75
CA GLY A 166 -15.82 20.88 14.16
C GLY A 166 -16.25 20.58 15.58
N GLN A 167 -16.30 19.28 15.92
CA GLN A 167 -16.63 18.85 17.27
C GLN A 167 -15.60 19.34 18.29
N ARG A 168 -14.31 19.24 17.97
CA ARG A 168 -13.21 19.66 18.86
C ARG A 168 -13.15 21.18 19.07
N ARG A 169 -13.30 21.98 18.01
CA ARG A 169 -13.10 23.45 18.08
C ARG A 169 -14.36 24.23 18.38
N TYR A 170 -15.48 23.81 17.81
CA TYR A 170 -16.71 24.59 17.80
C TYR A 170 -17.88 23.91 18.53
N GLY A 171 -17.70 22.63 18.95
CA GLY A 171 -18.80 21.84 19.53
C GLY A 171 -19.96 21.61 18.54
N ALA A 172 -19.69 21.74 17.22
CA ALA A 172 -20.69 21.71 16.16
C ALA A 172 -20.26 20.77 15.02
N LEU A 173 -21.26 20.30 14.26
CA LEU A 173 -21.02 19.49 13.07
C LEU A 173 -21.07 20.36 11.80
N PRO A 174 -20.30 20.02 10.74
CA PRO A 174 -20.38 20.69 9.45
C PRO A 174 -21.76 20.52 8.82
N ALA A 175 -22.33 21.58 8.30
CA ALA A 175 -23.58 21.57 7.54
C ALA A 175 -23.30 21.62 6.04
N TYR A 176 -23.91 20.71 5.27
CA TYR A 176 -23.72 20.58 3.81
C TYR A 176 -25.02 20.89 3.08
N ASP A 177 -24.94 21.77 2.08
CA ASP A 177 -26.07 22.13 1.23
C ASP A 177 -25.69 21.99 -0.25
N LEU A 178 -26.61 21.38 -1.04
CA LEU A 178 -26.49 21.36 -2.48
C LEU A 178 -26.84 22.74 -3.04
N VAL A 179 -25.83 23.41 -3.57
CA VAL A 179 -25.98 24.76 -4.12
C VAL A 179 -26.47 24.73 -5.57
N ASP A 180 -25.93 23.81 -6.37
CA ASP A 180 -26.23 23.73 -7.79
C ASP A 180 -25.94 22.34 -8.38
N SER A 181 -26.56 22.06 -9.55
CA SER A 181 -26.27 20.86 -10.34
C SER A 181 -26.44 21.14 -11.83
N GLU A 182 -25.33 21.19 -12.56
CA GLU A 182 -25.26 21.57 -13.97
C GLU A 182 -24.89 20.37 -14.88
N GLY A 183 -25.31 20.45 -16.15
CA GLY A 183 -24.93 19.50 -17.21
C GLY A 183 -25.90 18.35 -17.42
N PRO A 184 -25.75 17.61 -18.54
CA PRO A 184 -26.58 16.46 -18.87
C PRO A 184 -26.33 15.32 -17.88
N GLU A 185 -27.30 14.39 -17.72
CA GLU A 185 -27.26 13.32 -16.70
C GLU A 185 -25.93 12.53 -16.65
N HIS A 186 -25.36 12.22 -17.82
CA HIS A 186 -24.11 11.47 -17.93
C HIS A 186 -22.83 12.30 -17.69
N LYS A 187 -22.93 13.63 -17.52
CA LYS A 187 -21.84 14.57 -17.22
C LYS A 187 -22.24 15.61 -16.19
N LYS A 188 -23.15 15.25 -15.30
CA LYS A 188 -23.65 16.16 -14.26
C LYS A 188 -22.55 16.55 -13.30
N VAL A 189 -22.43 17.83 -13.01
CA VAL A 189 -21.51 18.40 -12.02
C VAL A 189 -22.34 18.98 -10.89
N PHE A 190 -22.04 18.56 -9.67
CA PHE A 190 -22.67 19.04 -8.45
C PHE A 190 -21.79 20.08 -7.79
N THR A 191 -22.41 21.14 -7.25
CA THR A 191 -21.75 22.13 -6.40
C THR A 191 -22.38 22.07 -5.02
N VAL A 192 -21.56 21.79 -4.01
CA VAL A 192 -21.98 21.70 -2.61
C VAL A 192 -21.25 22.77 -1.80
N SER A 193 -21.98 23.41 -0.88
CA SER A 193 -21.37 24.24 0.16
C SER A 193 -21.26 23.47 1.46
N VAL A 194 -20.23 23.77 2.24
CA VAL A 194 -20.09 23.33 3.63
C VAL A 194 -19.89 24.55 4.52
N GLU A 195 -20.52 24.55 5.69
CA GLU A 195 -20.40 25.62 6.68
C GLU A 195 -20.03 25.02 8.05
N LEU A 196 -19.06 25.62 8.73
CA LEU A 196 -18.61 25.25 10.08
C LEU A 196 -17.99 26.46 10.79
N GLY A 197 -18.43 26.76 12.02
CA GLY A 197 -17.85 27.82 12.84
C GLY A 197 -17.88 29.22 12.20
N GLY A 198 -18.88 29.51 11.37
CA GLY A 198 -19.00 30.77 10.63
C GLY A 198 -18.14 30.88 9.37
N SER A 199 -17.36 29.85 9.06
CA SER A 199 -16.57 29.73 7.81
C SER A 199 -17.33 28.87 6.81
N LYS A 200 -17.19 29.18 5.51
CA LYS A 200 -17.90 28.51 4.41
C LYS A 200 -16.97 28.22 3.25
N ALA A 201 -17.10 27.04 2.63
CA ALA A 201 -16.40 26.67 1.41
C ALA A 201 -17.32 25.98 0.41
N LEU A 202 -16.93 26.02 -0.88
CA LEU A 202 -17.63 25.36 -1.97
C LEU A 202 -16.76 24.27 -2.56
N GLY A 203 -17.36 23.12 -2.91
CA GLY A 203 -16.74 22.02 -3.62
C GLY A 203 -17.54 21.60 -4.83
N ARG A 204 -16.86 21.13 -5.88
CA ARG A 204 -17.47 20.61 -7.10
C ARG A 204 -17.03 19.16 -7.33
N GLY A 205 -17.95 18.34 -7.85
CA GLY A 205 -17.68 16.93 -8.14
C GLY A 205 -18.68 16.32 -9.11
N ARG A 206 -18.37 15.16 -9.66
CA ARG A 206 -19.25 14.40 -10.58
C ARG A 206 -20.35 13.64 -9.84
N SER A 207 -20.28 13.59 -8.54
CA SER A 207 -21.33 13.09 -7.64
C SER A 207 -21.49 14.04 -6.46
N LYS A 208 -22.62 13.98 -5.75
CA LYS A 208 -22.83 14.76 -4.51
C LYS A 208 -21.73 14.45 -3.50
N LYS A 209 -21.36 13.16 -3.33
CA LYS A 209 -20.31 12.71 -2.41
C LYS A 209 -18.95 13.33 -2.75
N GLU A 210 -18.57 13.37 -4.03
CA GLU A 210 -17.32 14.03 -4.47
C GLU A 210 -17.36 15.54 -4.21
N ALA A 211 -18.49 16.21 -4.48
CA ALA A 211 -18.64 17.63 -4.24
C ALA A 211 -18.56 17.96 -2.74
N GLU A 212 -19.19 17.15 -1.88
CA GLU A 212 -19.10 17.25 -0.42
C GLU A 212 -17.66 17.08 0.08
N GLN A 213 -16.95 16.06 -0.41
CA GLN A 213 -15.53 15.84 -0.06
C GLN A 213 -14.65 17.00 -0.51
N ALA A 214 -14.89 17.56 -1.71
CA ALA A 214 -14.13 18.71 -2.20
C ALA A 214 -14.40 19.98 -1.37
N ALA A 215 -15.66 20.20 -0.96
CA ALA A 215 -16.03 21.31 -0.08
C ALA A 215 -15.39 21.15 1.31
N ALA A 216 -15.48 19.95 1.89
CA ALA A 216 -14.90 19.62 3.18
C ALA A 216 -13.38 19.81 3.17
N LYS A 217 -12.70 19.32 2.13
CA LYS A 217 -11.24 19.50 1.96
C LYS A 217 -10.86 20.97 2.02
N ARG A 218 -11.54 21.80 1.24
CA ARG A 218 -11.23 23.22 1.16
C ARG A 218 -11.41 23.90 2.51
N LEU A 219 -12.54 23.67 3.17
CA LEU A 219 -12.80 24.27 4.48
C LEU A 219 -11.85 23.76 5.56
N TYR A 220 -11.52 22.47 5.56
CA TYR A 220 -10.58 21.89 6.49
C TYR A 220 -9.21 22.55 6.39
N LEU A 221 -8.65 22.66 5.18
CA LEU A 221 -7.35 23.29 4.94
C LEU A 221 -7.36 24.78 5.31
N ASP A 222 -8.42 25.52 4.93
CA ASP A 222 -8.57 26.94 5.28
C ASP A 222 -8.63 27.17 6.82
N LEU A 223 -9.19 26.21 7.57
CA LEU A 223 -9.26 26.29 9.03
C LEU A 223 -7.96 25.87 9.71
N GLU A 224 -7.20 24.94 9.15
CA GLU A 224 -5.89 24.53 9.68
C GLU A 224 -4.83 25.64 9.42
N GLU A 225 -4.80 26.26 8.23
CA GLU A 225 -3.87 27.35 7.92
C GLU A 225 -4.04 28.56 8.85
N ARG A 226 -5.26 28.87 9.27
CA ARG A 226 -5.55 29.96 10.23
C ARG A 226 -5.04 29.67 11.66
N GLU A 227 -4.71 28.42 11.99
CA GLU A 227 -4.09 28.07 13.29
C GLU A 227 -2.59 28.31 13.30
N GLU A 228 -1.93 28.15 12.14
CA GLU A 228 -0.48 28.31 12.03
C GLU A 228 -0.05 29.78 11.98
N GLU A 229 -0.97 30.71 11.77
CA GLU A 229 -0.67 32.16 11.89
C GLU A 229 -0.56 32.54 13.38
N PRO A 230 0.63 32.88 13.90
CA PRO A 230 0.77 33.31 15.30
C PRO A 230 -0.07 34.57 15.50
N LYS A 231 -0.95 34.54 16.52
CA LYS A 231 -1.65 35.74 16.99
C LYS A 231 -0.60 36.76 17.42
N ASN A 232 -0.36 37.75 16.57
CA ASN A 232 0.38 38.96 16.92
C ASN A 232 -0.34 39.77 18.01
#